data_6120ae4fa8110766f3153e15b1150915
#
_entry.id   6120ae4fa8110766f3153e15b1150915
#
_cell.length_a   1.000
_cell.length_b   1.000
_cell.length_c   1.000
_cell.angle_alpha   90.00
_cell.angle_beta   90.00
_cell.angle_gamma   90.00
#
_symmetry.space_group_name_H-M   'P 1'
#
loop_
_entity.id
_entity.type
_entity.pdbx_description
1 polymer ?
#
loop_
_entity_poly.entity_id
_entity_poly.type
_entity_poly.pdbx_seq_one_letter_code
_entity_poly.pdbx_strand_id
1 'polypeptide(L)'
;MAEQKTNMTDEQLAQELRKSKGGKLGGKILLLLGVVIAVVGIILGGNIALIVLGGVVLALGQAVQGKSKGNANQQTFDAIAPDIISAAFENVQMNPTPHLLDAEDTNIPLPSHTCCSGSGYIRGTYQGLTTELCTVRLTEVSEVQREETGLWEKNEQEVYTGQWMLCQMNRGFPTWLTIWPRERLDKLLRAKTIKTGNETFDRRFNLSSDDEAAALRILTPGRIEQILALADSSFGRFAVNLNRDGRLYLAVHSGHGFFDIGKGYENPAQLRQRFAHELRWFTDMIDAFRAL
;
A
#
# COMPACT_ATOMS: atom_id res chain seq x y z
N MET A 1 31.63 7.83 -3.26
CA MET A 1 31.31 9.26 -3.10
C MET A 1 29.88 9.32 -2.59
N ALA A 2 29.68 9.61 -1.30
CA ALA A 2 28.34 9.79 -0.74
C ALA A 2 27.82 11.13 -1.24
N GLU A 3 26.79 11.11 -2.09
CA GLU A 3 26.03 12.29 -2.45
C GLU A 3 25.44 12.90 -1.18
N GLN A 4 25.85 14.13 -0.89
CA GLN A 4 25.22 14.96 0.14
C GLN A 4 23.73 15.10 -0.23
N LYS A 5 22.87 14.27 0.39
CA LYS A 5 21.42 14.48 0.35
C LYS A 5 21.15 15.83 1.01
N THR A 6 20.81 16.81 0.23
CA THR A 6 20.39 18.13 0.67
C THR A 6 19.10 17.95 1.46
N ASN A 7 19.13 18.14 2.78
CA ASN A 7 17.94 18.14 3.63
C ASN A 7 17.02 19.26 3.16
N MET A 8 15.99 18.92 2.42
CA MET A 8 14.97 19.86 1.95
C MET A 8 14.20 20.39 3.16
N THR A 9 14.09 21.72 3.27
CA THR A 9 13.30 22.32 4.35
C THR A 9 11.81 22.10 4.13
N ASP A 10 11.01 22.13 5.20
CA ASP A 10 9.55 21.98 5.10
C ASP A 10 8.90 23.04 4.19
N GLU A 11 9.50 24.25 4.11
CA GLU A 11 9.06 25.30 3.19
C GLU A 11 9.34 24.94 1.72
N GLN A 12 10.50 24.39 1.43
CA GLN A 12 10.87 23.93 0.10
C GLN A 12 9.98 22.76 -0.32
N LEU A 13 9.75 21.81 0.58
CA LEU A 13 8.85 20.69 0.33
C LEU A 13 7.40 21.18 0.08
N ALA A 14 6.92 22.15 0.86
CA ALA A 14 5.60 22.75 0.65
C ALA A 14 5.48 23.42 -0.73
N GLN A 15 6.53 24.09 -1.19
CA GLN A 15 6.55 24.69 -2.53
C GLN A 15 6.50 23.62 -3.63
N GLU A 16 7.27 22.55 -3.51
CA GLU A 16 7.26 21.46 -4.49
C GLU A 16 5.90 20.72 -4.53
N LEU A 17 5.26 20.52 -3.39
CA LEU A 17 3.92 19.98 -3.31
C LEU A 17 2.89 20.87 -4.01
N ARG A 18 3.01 22.21 -3.86
CA ARG A 18 2.16 23.17 -4.57
C ARG A 18 2.39 23.17 -6.08
N LYS A 19 3.65 23.08 -6.53
CA LYS A 19 4.00 22.93 -7.96
C LYS A 19 3.42 21.65 -8.56
N SER A 20 3.51 20.54 -7.82
CA SER A 20 2.90 19.26 -8.22
C SER A 20 1.39 19.37 -8.40
N LYS A 21 0.71 20.17 -7.56
CA LYS A 21 -0.73 20.49 -7.75
C LYS A 21 -0.97 21.27 -9.03
N GLY A 22 -0.14 22.27 -9.31
CA GLY A 22 -0.22 23.02 -10.56
C GLY A 22 -0.08 22.11 -11.78
N GLY A 23 0.84 21.16 -11.75
CA GLY A 23 1.00 20.14 -12.78
C GLY A 23 -0.21 19.23 -12.94
N LYS A 24 -0.84 18.80 -11.82
CA LYS A 24 -2.08 18.02 -11.85
C LYS A 24 -3.25 18.83 -12.42
N LEU A 25 -3.35 20.12 -12.06
CA LEU A 25 -4.39 21.00 -12.60
C LEU A 25 -4.19 21.23 -14.10
N GLY A 26 -2.94 21.49 -14.53
CA GLY A 26 -2.59 21.61 -15.95
C GLY A 26 -2.91 20.34 -16.73
N GLY A 27 -2.58 19.16 -16.18
CA GLY A 27 -2.94 17.87 -16.78
C GLY A 27 -4.46 17.68 -16.90
N LYS A 28 -5.26 18.08 -15.88
CA LYS A 28 -6.73 18.03 -15.95
C LYS A 28 -7.30 18.97 -17.02
N ILE A 29 -6.73 20.16 -17.16
CA ILE A 29 -7.11 21.13 -18.20
C ILE A 29 -6.81 20.55 -19.58
N LEU A 30 -5.64 19.93 -19.77
CA LEU A 30 -5.28 19.23 -21.01
C LEU A 30 -6.24 18.07 -21.33
N LEU A 31 -6.64 17.29 -20.33
CA LEU A 31 -7.62 16.22 -20.51
C LEU A 31 -8.97 16.77 -20.99
N LEU A 32 -9.50 17.81 -20.32
CA LEU A 32 -10.74 18.46 -20.73
C LEU A 32 -10.63 19.04 -22.14
N LEU A 33 -9.52 19.69 -22.47
CA LEU A 33 -9.27 20.24 -23.77
C LEU A 33 -9.24 19.13 -24.85
N GLY A 34 -8.57 18.03 -24.58
CA GLY A 34 -8.52 16.87 -25.47
C GLY A 34 -9.89 16.27 -25.75
N VAL A 35 -10.73 16.12 -24.72
CA VAL A 35 -12.12 15.68 -24.89
C VAL A 35 -12.91 16.65 -25.76
N VAL A 36 -12.82 17.96 -25.49
CA VAL A 36 -13.54 18.99 -26.26
C VAL A 36 -13.12 18.97 -27.74
N ILE A 37 -11.81 18.88 -28.02
CA ILE A 37 -11.30 18.81 -29.40
C ILE A 37 -11.80 17.55 -30.11
N ALA A 38 -11.79 16.40 -29.45
CA ALA A 38 -12.29 15.14 -30.02
C ALA A 38 -13.81 15.23 -30.33
N VAL A 39 -14.60 15.74 -29.40
CA VAL A 39 -16.06 15.93 -29.57
C VAL A 39 -16.37 16.90 -30.71
N VAL A 40 -15.66 18.02 -30.82
CA VAL A 40 -15.79 18.96 -31.92
C VAL A 40 -15.45 18.28 -33.26
N GLY A 41 -14.40 17.45 -33.30
CA GLY A 41 -14.05 16.67 -34.50
C GLY A 41 -15.17 15.73 -34.95
N ILE A 42 -15.90 15.11 -34.00
CA ILE A 42 -17.05 14.25 -34.31
C ILE A 42 -18.23 15.10 -34.84
N ILE A 43 -18.53 16.22 -34.20
CA ILE A 43 -19.66 17.09 -34.60
C ILE A 43 -19.44 17.70 -35.99
N LEU A 44 -18.21 18.03 -36.33
CA LEU A 44 -17.83 18.58 -37.65
C LEU A 44 -17.77 17.51 -38.78
N GLY A 45 -18.56 16.47 -38.67
CA GLY A 45 -18.69 15.43 -39.72
C GLY A 45 -17.62 14.34 -39.67
N GLY A 46 -17.04 14.08 -38.46
CA GLY A 46 -16.06 13.01 -38.26
C GLY A 46 -14.66 13.39 -38.75
N ASN A 47 -14.24 14.63 -38.56
CA ASN A 47 -12.90 15.08 -38.93
C ASN A 47 -11.81 14.32 -38.15
N ILE A 48 -11.21 13.33 -38.81
CA ILE A 48 -10.23 12.40 -38.25
C ILE A 48 -9.02 13.15 -37.66
N ALA A 49 -8.58 14.24 -38.30
CA ALA A 49 -7.44 15.02 -37.81
C ALA A 49 -7.70 15.65 -36.42
N LEU A 50 -8.91 16.17 -36.20
CA LEU A 50 -9.30 16.73 -34.88
C LEU A 50 -9.48 15.63 -33.83
N ILE A 51 -10.02 14.46 -34.20
CA ILE A 51 -10.18 13.34 -33.30
C ILE A 51 -8.80 12.82 -32.85
N VAL A 52 -7.87 12.64 -33.74
CA VAL A 52 -6.49 12.22 -33.48
C VAL A 52 -5.78 13.28 -32.59
N LEU A 53 -5.92 14.57 -32.93
CA LEU A 53 -5.34 15.65 -32.11
C LEU A 53 -5.91 15.64 -30.68
N GLY A 54 -7.21 15.45 -30.51
CA GLY A 54 -7.83 15.29 -29.21
C GLY A 54 -7.27 14.12 -28.41
N GLY A 55 -7.06 12.96 -29.06
CA GLY A 55 -6.40 11.78 -28.48
C GLY A 55 -4.97 12.05 -28.04
N VAL A 56 -4.17 12.75 -28.83
CA VAL A 56 -2.79 13.14 -28.45
C VAL A 56 -2.78 14.07 -27.24
N VAL A 57 -3.67 15.05 -27.20
CA VAL A 57 -3.78 15.99 -26.05
C VAL A 57 -4.23 15.25 -24.79
N LEU A 58 -5.13 14.28 -24.88
CA LEU A 58 -5.53 13.41 -23.79
C LEU A 58 -4.32 12.62 -23.23
N ALA A 59 -3.56 11.98 -24.11
CA ALA A 59 -2.36 11.21 -23.73
C ALA A 59 -1.31 12.09 -23.03
N LEU A 60 -1.07 13.31 -23.53
CA LEU A 60 -0.19 14.28 -22.90
C LEU A 60 -0.70 14.71 -21.52
N GLY A 61 -2.00 14.93 -21.36
CA GLY A 61 -2.61 15.26 -20.08
C GLY A 61 -2.41 14.18 -19.01
N GLN A 62 -2.55 12.90 -19.40
CA GLN A 62 -2.30 11.76 -18.52
C GLN A 62 -0.81 11.64 -18.14
N ALA A 63 0.09 11.79 -19.12
CA ALA A 63 1.54 11.73 -18.87
C ALA A 63 2.02 12.83 -17.92
N VAL A 64 1.51 14.05 -18.06
CA VAL A 64 1.83 15.17 -17.15
C VAL A 64 1.35 14.89 -15.73
N GLN A 65 0.14 14.34 -15.56
CA GLN A 65 -0.37 14.00 -14.22
C GLN A 65 0.43 12.89 -13.56
N GLY A 66 0.77 11.84 -14.30
CA GLY A 66 1.55 10.71 -13.79
C GLY A 66 2.95 11.13 -13.34
N LYS A 67 3.69 11.86 -14.16
CA LYS A 67 5.02 12.36 -13.82
C LYS A 67 5.00 13.30 -12.60
N SER A 68 4.02 14.22 -12.54
CA SER A 68 3.88 15.16 -11.43
C SER A 68 3.64 14.46 -10.10
N LYS A 69 2.84 13.39 -10.08
CA LYS A 69 2.60 12.60 -8.87
C LYS A 69 3.84 11.79 -8.45
N GLY A 70 4.50 11.13 -9.40
CA GLY A 70 5.70 10.32 -9.14
C GLY A 70 6.82 11.16 -8.55
N ASN A 71 7.13 12.29 -9.16
CA ASN A 71 8.18 13.20 -8.66
C ASN A 71 7.87 13.74 -7.27
N ALA A 72 6.63 14.13 -6.99
CA ALA A 72 6.24 14.64 -5.68
C ALA A 72 6.32 13.56 -4.59
N ASN A 73 5.93 12.32 -4.88
CA ASN A 73 6.07 11.20 -3.94
C ASN A 73 7.54 10.92 -3.65
N GLN A 74 8.40 10.90 -4.68
CA GLN A 74 9.84 10.67 -4.49
C GLN A 74 10.48 11.78 -3.65
N GLN A 75 10.19 13.04 -3.94
CA GLN A 75 10.71 14.17 -3.16
C GLN A 75 10.25 14.14 -1.71
N THR A 76 8.98 13.78 -1.48
CA THR A 76 8.43 13.62 -0.13
C THR A 76 9.10 12.47 0.61
N PHE A 77 9.29 11.34 -0.07
CA PHE A 77 10.02 10.21 0.49
C PHE A 77 11.43 10.62 0.90
N ASP A 78 12.18 11.24 -0.01
CA ASP A 78 13.57 11.64 0.25
C ASP A 78 13.69 12.68 1.38
N ALA A 79 12.70 13.55 1.53
CA ALA A 79 12.70 14.61 2.55
C ALA A 79 12.17 14.18 3.93
N ILE A 80 11.28 13.21 4.00
CA ILE A 80 10.57 12.87 5.24
C ILE A 80 10.90 11.46 5.75
N ALA A 81 11.00 10.48 4.86
CA ALA A 81 11.13 9.09 5.24
C ALA A 81 12.38 8.80 6.10
N PRO A 82 13.59 9.34 5.79
CA PRO A 82 14.79 9.05 6.57
C PRO A 82 14.64 9.41 8.04
N ASP A 83 14.06 10.57 8.35
CA ASP A 83 13.90 11.06 9.73
C ASP A 83 12.93 10.17 10.52
N ILE A 84 11.79 9.82 9.90
CA ILE A 84 10.75 9.01 10.55
C ILE A 84 11.22 7.57 10.75
N ILE A 85 11.89 7.00 9.74
CA ILE A 85 12.36 5.62 9.79
C ILE A 85 13.48 5.50 10.82
N SER A 86 14.47 6.40 10.81
CA SER A 86 15.59 6.36 11.76
C SER A 86 15.18 6.66 13.21
N ALA A 87 14.03 7.29 13.43
CA ALA A 87 13.47 7.46 14.77
C ALA A 87 12.91 6.15 15.36
N ALA A 88 12.52 5.19 14.51
CA ALA A 88 11.94 3.92 14.93
C ALA A 88 12.86 2.72 14.72
N PHE A 89 13.74 2.77 13.73
CA PHE A 89 14.59 1.64 13.31
C PHE A 89 16.07 2.01 13.32
N GLU A 90 16.87 1.05 13.75
CA GLU A 90 18.33 1.09 13.65
C GLU A 90 18.82 0.40 12.38
N ASN A 91 20.06 0.66 11.98
CA ASN A 91 20.74 0.02 10.83
C ASN A 91 19.92 0.05 9.53
N VAL A 92 19.29 1.19 9.27
CA VAL A 92 18.36 1.36 8.14
C VAL A 92 19.09 1.28 6.81
N GLN A 93 18.61 0.43 5.93
CA GLN A 93 19.01 0.30 4.54
C GLN A 93 17.79 0.56 3.67
N MET A 94 17.87 1.59 2.82
CA MET A 94 16.87 1.88 1.81
C MET A 94 17.45 1.42 0.47
N ASN A 95 16.84 0.41 -0.13
CA ASN A 95 17.28 -0.09 -1.41
C ASN A 95 16.45 0.57 -2.52
N PRO A 96 17.07 1.25 -3.50
CA PRO A 96 16.37 1.78 -4.66
C PRO A 96 15.84 0.65 -5.58
N THR A 97 16.40 -0.56 -5.50
CA THR A 97 15.90 -1.70 -6.24
C THR A 97 14.67 -2.24 -5.52
N PRO A 98 13.47 -2.26 -6.17
CA PRO A 98 12.28 -2.80 -5.55
C PRO A 98 12.51 -4.28 -5.21
N HIS A 99 12.32 -4.61 -3.94
CA HIS A 99 12.32 -5.98 -3.46
C HIS A 99 10.94 -6.29 -2.89
N LEU A 100 10.34 -7.35 -3.37
CA LEU A 100 9.06 -7.80 -2.85
C LEU A 100 9.30 -8.66 -1.62
N LEU A 101 8.55 -8.37 -0.57
CA LEU A 101 8.25 -9.38 0.42
C LEU A 101 7.38 -10.42 -0.28
N ASP A 102 7.72 -11.71 -0.13
CA ASP A 102 6.97 -12.80 -0.76
C ASP A 102 5.54 -12.86 -0.20
N ALA A 103 4.70 -11.98 -0.74
CA ALA A 103 3.31 -11.86 -0.33
C ALA A 103 2.52 -13.16 -0.58
N GLU A 104 2.93 -13.91 -1.61
CA GLU A 104 2.34 -15.19 -1.98
C GLU A 104 2.72 -16.32 -1.03
N ASP A 105 3.85 -16.22 -0.33
CA ASP A 105 4.27 -17.19 0.69
C ASP A 105 3.50 -17.04 2.01
N THR A 106 2.67 -16.02 2.13
CA THR A 106 1.83 -15.82 3.29
C THR A 106 0.47 -16.48 3.11
N ASN A 107 -0.15 -16.90 4.21
CA ASN A 107 -1.55 -17.35 4.20
C ASN A 107 -2.54 -16.18 4.30
N ILE A 108 -2.11 -14.95 3.99
CA ILE A 108 -3.00 -13.78 3.96
C ILE A 108 -3.86 -13.85 2.69
N PRO A 109 -5.20 -13.83 2.81
CA PRO A 109 -6.07 -13.80 1.65
C PRO A 109 -5.86 -12.52 0.85
N LEU A 110 -5.48 -12.67 -0.41
CA LEU A 110 -5.29 -11.59 -1.37
C LEU A 110 -6.39 -11.65 -2.45
N PRO A 111 -6.77 -10.51 -3.05
CA PRO A 111 -7.64 -10.54 -4.21
C PRO A 111 -6.97 -11.27 -5.39
N SER A 112 -7.80 -11.80 -6.30
CA SER A 112 -7.30 -12.35 -7.56
C SER A 112 -6.46 -11.34 -8.30
N HIS A 113 -5.29 -11.73 -8.78
CA HIS A 113 -4.36 -10.88 -9.51
C HIS A 113 -3.49 -11.70 -10.46
N THR A 114 -2.98 -11.04 -11.47
CA THR A 114 -2.07 -11.63 -12.46
C THR A 114 -0.64 -11.13 -12.30
N CYS A 115 -0.46 -9.98 -11.66
CA CYS A 115 0.83 -9.36 -11.47
C CYS A 115 0.96 -8.82 -10.03
N CYS A 116 2.08 -9.14 -9.38
CA CYS A 116 2.48 -8.59 -8.10
C CYS A 116 3.72 -7.71 -8.31
N SER A 117 3.71 -6.50 -7.76
CA SER A 117 4.83 -5.57 -7.82
C SER A 117 5.04 -4.91 -6.47
N GLY A 118 6.25 -4.41 -6.23
CA GLY A 118 6.59 -3.71 -5.00
C GLY A 118 7.38 -2.45 -5.24
N SER A 119 7.47 -1.60 -4.23
CA SER A 119 8.27 -0.39 -4.23
C SER A 119 8.64 0.05 -2.82
N GLY A 120 9.68 0.91 -2.72
CA GLY A 120 10.03 1.53 -1.45
C GLY A 120 10.49 0.54 -0.40
N TYR A 121 11.31 -0.46 -0.77
CA TYR A 121 11.84 -1.44 0.16
C TYR A 121 12.80 -0.78 1.15
N ILE A 122 12.55 -1.05 2.43
CA ILE A 122 13.33 -0.58 3.55
C ILE A 122 13.61 -1.78 4.46
N ARG A 123 14.84 -1.94 4.88
CA ARG A 123 15.25 -2.91 5.89
C ARG A 123 15.89 -2.20 7.05
N GLY A 124 15.55 -2.61 8.27
CA GLY A 124 16.12 -2.04 9.50
C GLY A 124 15.99 -2.99 10.67
N THR A 125 16.37 -2.54 11.84
CA THR A 125 16.27 -3.29 13.09
C THR A 125 15.35 -2.54 14.05
N TYR A 126 14.25 -3.17 14.45
CA TYR A 126 13.34 -2.65 15.48
C TYR A 126 13.56 -3.39 16.77
N GLN A 127 14.11 -2.73 17.80
CA GLN A 127 14.39 -3.31 19.10
C GLN A 127 15.10 -4.68 19.03
N GLY A 128 16.09 -4.80 18.15
CA GLY A 128 16.86 -6.03 17.93
C GLY A 128 16.23 -7.03 16.96
N LEU A 129 15.05 -6.76 16.39
CA LEU A 129 14.37 -7.62 15.42
C LEU A 129 14.60 -7.08 14.00
N THR A 130 15.06 -7.96 13.10
CA THR A 130 15.16 -7.60 11.67
C THR A 130 13.77 -7.36 11.11
N THR A 131 13.56 -6.19 10.51
CA THR A 131 12.28 -5.75 9.99
C THR A 131 12.44 -5.23 8.58
N GLU A 132 11.53 -5.59 7.71
CA GLU A 132 11.49 -5.20 6.30
C GLU A 132 10.13 -4.59 5.98
N LEU A 133 10.12 -3.51 5.22
CA LEU A 133 8.92 -2.81 4.80
C LEU A 133 8.91 -2.61 3.30
N CYS A 134 7.77 -2.71 2.68
CA CYS A 134 7.58 -2.31 1.29
C CYS A 134 6.11 -1.97 0.99
N THR A 135 5.89 -1.29 -0.12
CA THR A 135 4.57 -1.18 -0.74
C THR A 135 4.35 -2.37 -1.65
N VAL A 136 3.20 -3.03 -1.55
CA VAL A 136 2.78 -4.10 -2.46
C VAL A 136 1.60 -3.60 -3.30
N ARG A 137 1.67 -3.85 -4.61
CA ARG A 137 0.59 -3.60 -5.56
C ARG A 137 0.26 -4.88 -6.30
N LEU A 138 -1.02 -5.19 -6.35
CA LEU A 138 -1.55 -6.31 -7.13
C LEU A 138 -2.39 -5.75 -8.26
N THR A 139 -2.13 -6.24 -9.47
CA THR A 139 -2.81 -5.81 -10.69
C THR A 139 -3.43 -7.01 -11.37
N GLU A 140 -4.66 -6.90 -11.78
CA GLU A 140 -5.31 -7.84 -12.67
C GLU A 140 -5.19 -7.34 -14.11
N VAL A 141 -4.59 -8.16 -14.96
CA VAL A 141 -4.44 -7.88 -16.39
C VAL A 141 -5.41 -8.76 -17.15
N SER A 142 -6.37 -8.15 -17.80
CA SER A 142 -7.32 -8.83 -18.68
C SER A 142 -7.12 -8.38 -20.13
N GLU A 143 -7.27 -9.31 -21.06
CA GLU A 143 -7.28 -9.00 -22.49
C GLU A 143 -8.73 -8.89 -22.93
N VAL A 144 -9.11 -7.73 -23.45
CA VAL A 144 -10.44 -7.45 -23.95
C VAL A 144 -10.35 -7.17 -25.44
N GLN A 145 -11.11 -7.93 -26.25
CA GLN A 145 -11.20 -7.66 -27.68
C GLN A 145 -12.16 -6.50 -27.92
N ARG A 146 -11.67 -5.44 -28.55
CA ARG A 146 -12.53 -4.34 -28.99
C ARG A 146 -13.46 -4.80 -30.11
N GLU A 147 -14.76 -4.74 -29.88
CA GLU A 147 -15.76 -5.17 -30.86
C GLU A 147 -15.67 -4.40 -32.19
N GLU A 148 -15.29 -3.11 -32.13
CA GLU A 148 -15.21 -2.24 -33.33
C GLU A 148 -13.99 -2.51 -34.24
N THR A 149 -12.86 -2.95 -33.67
CA THR A 149 -11.59 -3.11 -34.42
C THR A 149 -11.06 -4.53 -34.46
N GLY A 150 -11.61 -5.43 -33.63
CA GLY A 150 -11.12 -6.79 -33.46
C GLY A 150 -9.74 -6.89 -32.78
N LEU A 151 -9.16 -5.78 -32.37
CA LEU A 151 -7.85 -5.73 -31.72
C LEU A 151 -7.98 -6.08 -30.22
N TRP A 152 -7.00 -6.83 -29.74
CA TRP A 152 -6.88 -7.12 -28.30
C TRP A 152 -6.23 -5.95 -27.58
N GLU A 153 -6.89 -5.45 -26.55
CA GLU A 153 -6.36 -4.43 -25.65
C GLU A 153 -6.12 -5.04 -24.26
N LYS A 154 -4.96 -4.73 -23.69
CA LYS A 154 -4.69 -5.06 -22.28
C LYS A 154 -5.36 -4.03 -21.39
N ASN A 155 -6.25 -4.51 -20.54
CA ASN A 155 -6.83 -3.71 -19.46
C ASN A 155 -6.14 -4.09 -18.15
N GLU A 156 -5.43 -3.14 -17.55
CA GLU A 156 -4.74 -3.30 -16.27
C GLU A 156 -5.56 -2.61 -15.19
N GLN A 157 -6.00 -3.38 -14.21
CA GLN A 157 -6.74 -2.88 -13.07
C GLN A 157 -5.95 -3.12 -11.79
N GLU A 158 -5.60 -2.06 -11.05
CA GLU A 158 -5.06 -2.19 -9.71
C GLU A 158 -6.16 -2.67 -8.76
N VAL A 159 -6.00 -3.89 -8.22
CA VAL A 159 -6.98 -4.53 -7.32
C VAL A 159 -6.58 -4.41 -5.86
N TYR A 160 -5.31 -4.11 -5.58
CA TYR A 160 -4.79 -3.92 -4.23
C TYR A 160 -3.58 -3.00 -4.25
N THR A 161 -3.54 -2.07 -3.33
CA THR A 161 -2.32 -1.34 -2.95
C THR A 161 -2.29 -1.22 -1.44
N GLY A 162 -1.20 -1.67 -0.85
CA GLY A 162 -1.06 -1.70 0.59
C GLY A 162 0.38 -1.64 1.07
N GLN A 163 0.50 -1.41 2.36
CA GLN A 163 1.77 -1.36 3.07
C GLN A 163 1.99 -2.71 3.74
N TRP A 164 3.17 -3.27 3.54
CA TRP A 164 3.56 -4.55 4.09
C TRP A 164 4.80 -4.44 4.95
N MET A 165 4.80 -5.17 6.06
CA MET A 165 5.95 -5.32 6.94
C MET A 165 6.18 -6.80 7.23
N LEU A 166 7.44 -7.23 7.17
CA LEU A 166 7.92 -8.50 7.68
C LEU A 166 8.81 -8.21 8.88
N CYS A 167 8.54 -8.85 10.01
CA CYS A 167 9.41 -8.83 11.17
C CYS A 167 9.86 -10.26 11.51
N GLN A 168 11.18 -10.48 11.60
CA GLN A 168 11.74 -11.74 12.06
C GLN A 168 11.80 -11.73 13.58
N MET A 169 10.92 -12.48 14.21
CA MET A 169 10.88 -12.65 15.66
C MET A 169 12.06 -13.53 16.13
N ASN A 170 12.52 -13.31 17.36
CA ASN A 170 13.66 -14.08 17.93
C ASN A 170 13.37 -15.56 18.17
N ARG A 171 12.12 -15.97 18.07
CA ARG A 171 11.67 -17.36 18.22
C ARG A 171 10.53 -17.67 17.26
N GLY A 172 10.40 -18.95 16.94
CA GLY A 172 9.28 -19.46 16.15
C GLY A 172 7.98 -19.49 16.93
N PHE A 173 6.87 -19.56 16.20
CA PHE A 173 5.55 -19.72 16.77
C PHE A 173 5.17 -21.22 16.79
N PRO A 174 4.33 -21.66 17.76
CA PRO A 174 3.95 -23.08 17.88
C PRO A 174 3.11 -23.55 16.67
N THR A 175 2.44 -22.65 16.00
CA THR A 175 1.64 -22.90 14.80
C THR A 175 1.70 -21.70 13.88
N TRP A 176 1.36 -21.87 12.59
CA TRP A 176 1.02 -20.72 11.78
C TRP A 176 -0.38 -20.21 12.14
N LEU A 177 -0.60 -18.92 11.97
CA LEU A 177 -1.85 -18.27 12.31
C LEU A 177 -2.07 -17.09 11.35
N THR A 178 -3.27 -16.99 10.80
CA THR A 178 -3.64 -15.84 9.98
C THR A 178 -4.91 -15.19 10.52
N ILE A 179 -4.85 -13.87 10.68
CA ILE A 179 -5.97 -13.01 11.05
C ILE A 179 -6.22 -12.07 9.88
N TRP A 180 -7.45 -11.97 9.42
CA TRP A 180 -7.82 -11.02 8.36
C TRP A 180 -9.23 -10.46 8.57
N PRO A 181 -9.55 -9.27 8.01
CA PRO A 181 -10.85 -8.64 8.19
C PRO A 181 -11.97 -9.53 7.66
N ARG A 182 -13.09 -9.59 8.36
CA ARG A 182 -14.27 -10.30 7.88
C ARG A 182 -14.99 -9.47 6.83
N GLU A 183 -15.14 -10.02 5.63
CA GLU A 183 -15.87 -9.43 4.53
C GLU A 183 -17.22 -10.14 4.27
N ARG A 184 -18.17 -9.45 3.61
CA ARG A 184 -19.47 -10.02 3.28
C ARG A 184 -19.36 -11.26 2.37
N LEU A 185 -18.31 -11.34 1.56
CA LEU A 185 -18.05 -12.41 0.61
C LEU A 185 -17.33 -13.64 1.22
N ASP A 186 -16.78 -13.53 2.43
CA ASP A 186 -16.07 -14.64 3.09
C ASP A 186 -16.92 -15.91 3.28
N LYS A 187 -18.25 -15.74 3.32
CA LYS A 187 -19.18 -16.88 3.37
C LYS A 187 -19.10 -17.78 2.13
N LEU A 188 -18.60 -17.24 1.00
CA LEU A 188 -18.42 -17.99 -0.24
C LEU A 188 -17.06 -18.74 -0.27
N LEU A 189 -16.05 -18.27 0.47
CA LEU A 189 -14.71 -18.82 0.46
C LEU A 189 -14.52 -20.09 1.31
N ARG A 190 -15.55 -20.62 1.99
CA ARG A 190 -15.52 -21.84 2.81
C ARG A 190 -14.28 -22.04 3.69
N ALA A 191 -13.56 -20.98 4.02
CA ALA A 191 -12.40 -21.06 4.90
C ALA A 191 -12.86 -21.49 6.30
N LYS A 192 -12.29 -22.59 6.81
CA LYS A 192 -12.54 -23.04 8.18
C LYS A 192 -11.98 -21.96 9.12
N THR A 193 -12.84 -21.18 9.73
CA THR A 193 -12.46 -20.13 10.68
C THR A 193 -12.60 -20.62 12.13
N ILE A 194 -11.59 -20.31 12.92
CA ILE A 194 -11.55 -20.60 14.36
C ILE A 194 -12.30 -19.47 15.08
N LYS A 195 -13.01 -19.83 16.15
CA LYS A 195 -13.67 -18.88 17.05
C LYS A 195 -12.86 -18.67 18.29
N THR A 196 -12.59 -17.41 18.63
CA THR A 196 -11.81 -17.06 19.82
C THR A 196 -12.64 -17.05 21.10
N GLY A 197 -13.96 -17.00 20.98
CA GLY A 197 -14.88 -16.78 22.10
C GLY A 197 -15.05 -15.30 22.46
N ASN A 198 -14.29 -14.39 21.86
CA ASN A 198 -14.51 -12.95 21.98
C ASN A 198 -15.42 -12.49 20.84
N GLU A 199 -16.67 -12.15 21.15
CA GLU A 199 -17.67 -11.77 20.14
C GLU A 199 -17.25 -10.58 19.29
N THR A 200 -16.58 -9.59 19.87
CA THR A 200 -16.15 -8.38 19.15
C THR A 200 -15.06 -8.71 18.13
N PHE A 201 -14.10 -9.54 18.52
CA PHE A 201 -13.06 -10.02 17.62
C PHE A 201 -13.66 -10.89 16.51
N ASP A 202 -14.48 -11.86 16.87
CA ASP A 202 -15.10 -12.82 15.96
C ASP A 202 -16.08 -12.19 14.96
N ARG A 203 -16.59 -10.97 15.26
CA ARG A 203 -17.39 -10.18 14.31
C ARG A 203 -16.53 -9.39 13.33
N ARG A 204 -15.34 -8.95 13.73
CA ARG A 204 -14.44 -8.09 12.92
C ARG A 204 -13.45 -8.89 12.08
N PHE A 205 -13.01 -10.04 12.60
CA PHE A 205 -11.93 -10.81 12.01
C PHE A 205 -12.30 -12.27 11.78
N ASN A 206 -11.64 -12.85 10.80
CA ASN A 206 -11.51 -14.28 10.61
C ASN A 206 -10.16 -14.72 11.19
N LEU A 207 -10.11 -15.94 11.69
CA LEU A 207 -8.92 -16.59 12.23
C LEU A 207 -8.78 -17.97 11.60
N SER A 208 -7.60 -18.29 11.07
CA SER A 208 -7.27 -19.62 10.55
C SER A 208 -5.91 -20.07 11.06
N SER A 209 -5.77 -21.35 11.28
CA SER A 209 -4.56 -22.05 11.69
C SER A 209 -4.73 -23.54 11.42
N ASP A 210 -3.63 -24.29 11.41
CA ASP A 210 -3.68 -25.76 11.38
C ASP A 210 -3.81 -26.39 12.77
N ASP A 211 -3.49 -25.64 13.84
CA ASP A 211 -3.68 -26.05 15.25
C ASP A 211 -4.49 -25.01 16.00
N GLU A 212 -5.79 -25.27 16.16
CA GLU A 212 -6.73 -24.40 16.85
C GLU A 212 -6.32 -24.14 18.31
N ALA A 213 -5.89 -25.18 19.03
CA ALA A 213 -5.51 -25.03 20.43
C ALA A 213 -4.24 -24.19 20.59
N ALA A 214 -3.27 -24.35 19.71
CA ALA A 214 -2.07 -23.51 19.69
C ALA A 214 -2.39 -22.08 19.29
N ALA A 215 -3.26 -21.87 18.30
CA ALA A 215 -3.72 -20.54 17.89
C ALA A 215 -4.40 -19.77 19.04
N LEU A 216 -5.29 -20.43 19.79
CA LEU A 216 -5.97 -19.83 20.93
C LEU A 216 -5.01 -19.55 22.11
N ARG A 217 -3.93 -20.31 22.26
CA ARG A 217 -2.85 -19.98 23.21
C ARG A 217 -2.05 -18.75 22.80
N ILE A 218 -1.85 -18.56 21.49
CA ILE A 218 -1.23 -17.32 20.97
C ILE A 218 -2.15 -16.13 21.20
N LEU A 219 -3.44 -16.26 20.91
CA LEU A 219 -4.44 -15.19 21.04
C LEU A 219 -5.05 -15.17 22.45
N THR A 220 -4.23 -14.82 23.44
CA THR A 220 -4.74 -14.60 24.80
C THR A 220 -5.77 -13.46 24.83
N PRO A 221 -6.67 -13.40 25.83
CA PRO A 221 -7.65 -12.32 25.95
C PRO A 221 -7.02 -10.92 25.88
N GLY A 222 -5.90 -10.71 26.59
CA GLY A 222 -5.19 -9.42 26.55
C GLY A 222 -4.63 -9.07 25.16
N ARG A 223 -4.17 -10.07 24.39
CA ARG A 223 -3.70 -9.83 23.01
C ARG A 223 -4.85 -9.53 22.07
N ILE A 224 -5.98 -10.20 22.24
CA ILE A 224 -7.20 -9.88 21.47
C ILE A 224 -7.60 -8.42 21.71
N GLU A 225 -7.58 -7.94 22.96
CA GLU A 225 -7.87 -6.54 23.29
C GLU A 225 -6.86 -5.58 22.63
N GLN A 226 -5.57 -5.91 22.65
CA GLN A 226 -4.55 -5.11 21.97
C GLN A 226 -4.79 -5.04 20.45
N ILE A 227 -5.09 -6.18 19.81
CA ILE A 227 -5.41 -6.22 18.37
C ILE A 227 -6.67 -5.41 18.06
N LEU A 228 -7.70 -5.47 18.91
CA LEU A 228 -8.92 -4.68 18.74
C LEU A 228 -8.64 -3.18 18.90
N ALA A 229 -7.81 -2.77 19.85
CA ALA A 229 -7.40 -1.37 20.01
C ALA A 229 -6.60 -0.87 18.79
N LEU A 230 -5.68 -1.70 18.27
CA LEU A 230 -4.94 -1.40 17.04
C LEU A 230 -5.85 -1.36 15.81
N ALA A 231 -6.92 -2.17 15.80
CA ALA A 231 -7.92 -2.14 14.75
C ALA A 231 -8.72 -0.83 14.71
N ASP A 232 -8.95 -0.23 15.88
CA ASP A 232 -9.67 1.05 15.99
C ASP A 232 -8.79 2.24 15.54
N SER A 233 -7.47 2.13 15.65
CA SER A 233 -6.50 3.14 15.21
C SER A 233 -5.90 2.85 13.83
N SER A 234 -6.29 1.77 13.16
CA SER A 234 -5.74 1.38 11.87
C SER A 234 -6.13 2.36 10.77
N PHE A 235 -5.17 2.67 9.91
CA PHE A 235 -5.35 3.53 8.73
C PHE A 235 -5.85 2.78 7.48
N GLY A 236 -6.17 1.49 7.63
CA GLY A 236 -6.70 0.64 6.58
C GLY A 236 -7.16 -0.72 7.09
N ARG A 237 -7.68 -1.56 6.21
CA ARG A 237 -7.97 -2.95 6.54
C ARG A 237 -6.67 -3.72 6.63
N PHE A 238 -6.45 -4.44 7.71
CA PHE A 238 -5.19 -5.14 7.91
C PHE A 238 -5.36 -6.64 8.06
N ALA A 239 -4.30 -7.37 7.75
CA ALA A 239 -4.14 -8.78 8.03
C ALA A 239 -2.81 -9.04 8.73
N VAL A 240 -2.78 -10.08 9.54
CA VAL A 240 -1.60 -10.56 10.27
C VAL A 240 -1.37 -12.02 9.93
N ASN A 241 -0.14 -12.40 9.63
CA ASN A 241 0.23 -13.81 9.50
C ASN A 241 1.48 -14.09 10.34
N LEU A 242 1.40 -15.13 11.14
CA LEU A 242 2.51 -15.68 11.92
C LEU A 242 2.92 -17.00 11.30
N ASN A 243 4.22 -17.22 11.11
CA ASN A 243 4.77 -18.46 10.63
C ASN A 243 5.59 -19.16 11.71
N ARG A 244 5.68 -20.50 11.64
CA ARG A 244 6.41 -21.32 12.63
C ARG A 244 7.90 -20.97 12.74
N ASP A 245 8.48 -20.41 11.70
CA ASP A 245 9.88 -19.96 11.66
C ASP A 245 10.12 -18.58 12.29
N GLY A 246 9.09 -17.99 12.90
CA GLY A 246 9.16 -16.71 13.59
C GLY A 246 8.94 -15.51 12.67
N ARG A 247 8.52 -15.69 11.44
CA ARG A 247 8.14 -14.57 10.57
C ARG A 247 6.75 -14.07 10.94
N LEU A 248 6.67 -12.76 11.22
CA LEU A 248 5.44 -12.01 11.40
C LEU A 248 5.24 -11.11 10.19
N TYR A 249 4.20 -11.36 9.42
CA TYR A 249 3.78 -10.51 8.31
C TYR A 249 2.60 -9.64 8.73
N LEU A 250 2.68 -8.38 8.40
CA LEU A 250 1.62 -7.40 8.60
C LEU A 250 1.30 -6.76 7.24
N ALA A 251 0.05 -6.79 6.84
CA ALA A 251 -0.41 -6.21 5.58
C ALA A 251 -1.55 -5.22 5.87
N VAL A 252 -1.43 -3.98 5.41
CA VAL A 252 -2.49 -2.97 5.54
C VAL A 252 -2.93 -2.52 4.16
N HIS A 253 -4.17 -2.81 3.80
CA HIS A 253 -4.80 -2.32 2.58
C HIS A 253 -5.30 -0.90 2.80
N SER A 254 -4.45 0.07 2.56
CA SER A 254 -4.72 1.50 2.73
C SER A 254 -5.10 2.21 1.42
N GLY A 255 -4.91 1.55 0.27
CA GLY A 255 -5.06 2.16 -1.06
C GLY A 255 -3.91 3.10 -1.44
N HIS A 256 -2.85 3.12 -0.65
CA HIS A 256 -1.62 3.88 -0.91
C HIS A 256 -0.39 3.14 -0.36
N GLY A 257 0.80 3.50 -0.84
CA GLY A 257 2.05 2.94 -0.37
C GLY A 257 2.64 3.68 0.83
N PHE A 258 3.75 3.14 1.36
CA PHE A 258 4.54 3.83 2.38
C PHE A 258 5.01 5.20 1.83
N PHE A 259 4.85 6.24 2.63
CA PHE A 259 5.28 7.61 2.34
C PHE A 259 4.65 8.23 1.07
N ASP A 260 3.57 7.65 0.54
CA ASP A 260 2.79 8.27 -0.53
C ASP A 260 2.03 9.49 0.00
N ILE A 261 2.06 10.58 -0.76
CA ILE A 261 1.35 11.83 -0.39
C ILE A 261 -0.15 11.60 -0.26
N GLY A 262 -0.72 10.69 -1.07
CA GLY A 262 -2.15 10.42 -1.08
C GLY A 262 -2.98 11.55 -1.71
N LYS A 263 -4.26 11.62 -1.34
CA LYS A 263 -5.18 12.68 -1.78
C LYS A 263 -5.35 13.69 -0.64
N GLY A 264 -5.16 14.98 -0.93
CA GLY A 264 -5.53 16.07 -0.01
C GLY A 264 -4.47 16.56 0.97
N TYR A 265 -3.29 15.96 1.03
CA TYR A 265 -2.20 16.43 1.90
C TYR A 265 -1.33 17.46 1.19
N GLU A 266 -1.17 18.63 1.81
CA GLU A 266 -0.37 19.75 1.28
C GLU A 266 0.63 20.28 2.29
N ASN A 267 0.45 19.91 3.56
CA ASN A 267 1.28 20.41 4.64
C ASN A 267 2.31 19.32 5.04
N PRO A 268 3.62 19.59 4.92
CA PRO A 268 4.67 18.65 5.32
C PRO A 268 4.54 18.15 6.75
N ALA A 269 4.11 18.99 7.69
CA ALA A 269 3.92 18.59 9.09
C ALA A 269 2.82 17.52 9.24
N GLN A 270 1.71 17.67 8.50
CA GLN A 270 0.63 16.66 8.49
C GLN A 270 1.10 15.34 7.87
N LEU A 271 1.91 15.41 6.80
CA LEU A 271 2.52 14.22 6.19
C LEU A 271 3.44 13.50 7.16
N ARG A 272 4.32 14.23 7.87
CA ARG A 272 5.19 13.67 8.91
C ARG A 272 4.38 12.99 10.01
N GLN A 273 3.34 13.65 10.48
CA GLN A 273 2.46 13.09 11.53
C GLN A 273 1.76 11.81 11.06
N ARG A 274 1.23 11.79 9.85
CA ARG A 274 0.59 10.62 9.26
C ARG A 274 1.57 9.47 9.10
N PHE A 275 2.72 9.69 8.50
CA PHE A 275 3.72 8.64 8.27
C PHE A 275 4.28 8.09 9.57
N ALA A 276 4.50 8.96 10.58
CA ALA A 276 4.89 8.51 11.92
C ALA A 276 3.79 7.68 12.59
N HIS A 277 2.52 8.04 12.41
CA HIS A 277 1.39 7.25 12.92
C HIS A 277 1.29 5.89 12.24
N GLU A 278 1.38 5.84 10.90
CA GLU A 278 1.34 4.60 10.14
C GLU A 278 2.48 3.67 10.56
N LEU A 279 3.71 4.18 10.67
CA LEU A 279 4.87 3.39 11.08
C LEU A 279 4.74 2.89 12.51
N ARG A 280 4.27 3.74 13.44
CA ARG A 280 4.01 3.36 14.84
C ARG A 280 2.99 2.24 14.94
N TRP A 281 1.93 2.27 14.15
CA TRP A 281 0.94 1.21 14.14
C TRP A 281 1.56 -0.16 13.85
N PHE A 282 2.50 -0.23 12.89
CA PHE A 282 3.24 -1.47 12.60
C PHE A 282 4.11 -1.91 13.78
N THR A 283 4.83 -0.99 14.41
CA THR A 283 5.69 -1.33 15.56
C THR A 283 4.87 -1.76 16.78
N ASP A 284 3.74 -1.10 17.04
CA ASP A 284 2.82 -1.49 18.12
C ASP A 284 2.24 -2.90 17.89
N MET A 285 1.98 -3.27 16.62
CA MET A 285 1.56 -4.63 16.28
C MET A 285 2.68 -5.66 16.49
N ILE A 286 3.93 -5.32 16.17
CA ILE A 286 5.09 -6.19 16.50
C ILE A 286 5.15 -6.41 18.01
N ASP A 287 5.02 -5.34 18.81
CA ASP A 287 5.10 -5.42 20.27
C ASP A 287 3.96 -6.27 20.86
N ALA A 288 2.76 -6.23 20.28
CA ALA A 288 1.65 -7.09 20.68
C ALA A 288 1.96 -8.58 20.52
N PHE A 289 2.80 -8.97 19.56
CA PHE A 289 3.22 -10.36 19.34
C PHE A 289 4.58 -10.72 19.95
N ARG A 290 5.37 -9.74 20.34
CA ARG A 290 6.69 -9.95 20.94
C ARG A 290 6.62 -10.52 22.35
N ALA A 291 5.60 -10.18 23.13
CA ALA A 291 5.39 -10.63 24.51
C ALA A 291 4.93 -12.10 24.63
N LEU A 292 5.31 -12.96 23.66
CA LEU A 292 5.03 -14.40 23.65
C LEU A 292 6.06 -15.18 24.47
#